data_50655c5296144797894240a2216da56e
#
_entry.id   50655c5296144797894240a2216da56e
#
_cell.length_a   1.000
_cell.length_b   1.000
_cell.length_c   1.000
_cell.angle_alpha   90.00
_cell.angle_beta   90.00
_cell.angle_gamma   90.00
#
_symmetry.space_group_name_H-M   'P 1'
#
loop_
_entity.id
_entity.type
_entity.pdbx_description
1 polymer ?
#
loop_
_entity_poly.entity_id
_entity_poly.type
_entity_poly.pdbx_seq_one_letter_code
_entity_poly.pdbx_strand_id
1 'polypeptide(L)' 'MTIHNIRNNRTEISLALGEAVLDIVQKGHELSRENLAQAMKTKEEKERDDERLLNYWKACNMLV' A
#
# COMPACT_ATOMS: atom_id res chain seq x y z
N MET A 1 5.23 22.23 8.76
CA MET A 1 3.88 21.66 8.51
C MET A 1 3.87 20.80 7.28
N THR A 2 4.08 21.42 6.14
CA THR A 2 4.07 20.70 4.87
C THR A 2 5.09 19.57 4.83
N ILE A 3 6.27 19.82 5.36
CA ILE A 3 7.35 18.83 5.40
C ILE A 3 6.95 17.62 6.22
N HIS A 4 6.29 17.85 7.35
CA HIS A 4 5.82 16.76 8.19
C HIS A 4 4.80 15.90 7.48
N ASN A 5 3.89 16.53 6.76
CA ASN A 5 2.85 15.81 6.02
C ASN A 5 3.45 14.93 4.94
N ILE A 6 4.48 15.43 4.26
CA ILE A 6 5.17 14.67 3.23
C ILE A 6 5.84 13.44 3.84
N ARG A 7 6.50 13.62 4.97
CA ARG A 7 7.17 12.50 5.65
C ARG A 7 6.16 11.46 6.10
N ASN A 8 5.06 11.92 6.70
CA ASN A 8 4.02 11.01 7.19
C ASN A 8 3.42 10.20 6.05
N ASN A 9 3.14 10.85 4.93
CA ASN A 9 2.62 10.14 3.77
C ASN A 9 3.57 9.05 3.30
N ARG A 10 4.84 9.37 3.25
CA ARG A 10 5.85 8.44 2.79
C ARG A 10 5.96 7.24 3.72
N THR A 11 5.93 7.49 5.01
CA THR A 11 5.99 6.43 6.01
C THR A 11 4.77 5.52 5.89
N GLU A 12 3.59 6.09 5.76
CA GLU A 12 2.36 5.32 5.66
C GLU A 12 2.30 4.52 4.37
N ILE A 13 2.78 5.08 3.27
CA ILE A 13 2.86 4.35 2.02
C ILE A 13 3.80 3.16 2.16
N SER A 14 4.93 3.37 2.83
CA SER A 14 5.88 2.29 3.08
C SER A 14 5.27 1.17 3.91
N LEU A 15 4.51 1.53 4.94
CA LEU A 15 3.83 0.55 5.78
C LEU A 15 2.81 -0.23 4.97
N ALA A 16 2.06 0.45 4.13
CA ALA A 16 1.04 -0.19 3.30
C ALA A 16 1.70 -1.19 2.33
N LEU A 17 2.78 -0.79 1.70
CA LEU A 17 3.52 -1.68 0.81
C LEU A 17 4.09 -2.87 1.56
N GLY A 18 4.63 -2.63 2.75
CA GLY A 18 5.17 -3.70 3.58
C GLY A 18 4.12 -4.73 3.96
N GLU A 19 2.93 -4.27 4.31
CA GLU A 19 1.82 -5.16 4.63
C GLU A 19 1.43 -6.01 3.42
N ALA A 20 1.41 -5.40 2.24
CA ALA A 20 1.08 -6.12 1.02
C ALA A 20 2.13 -7.18 0.71
N VAL A 21 3.39 -6.85 0.91
CA VAL A 21 4.48 -7.81 0.72
C VAL A 21 4.32 -9.00 1.66
N LEU A 22 4.04 -8.73 2.92
CA LEU A 22 3.84 -9.79 3.91
C LEU A 22 2.67 -10.69 3.53
N ASP A 23 1.58 -10.10 3.07
CA ASP A 23 0.41 -10.88 2.65
C ASP A 23 0.78 -11.84 1.51
N ILE A 24 1.53 -11.35 0.54
CA ILE A 24 1.93 -12.16 -0.61
C ILE A 24 2.82 -13.30 -0.17
N VAL A 25 3.80 -13.00 0.67
CA VAL A 25 4.76 -13.99 1.16
C VAL A 25 4.05 -15.05 1.99
N GLN A 26 3.16 -14.64 2.88
CA GLN A 26 2.45 -15.56 3.76
C GLN A 26 1.52 -16.50 2.98
N LYS A 27 0.98 -16.02 1.87
CA LYS A 27 0.11 -16.84 1.02
C LYS A 27 0.90 -17.73 0.06
N GLY A 28 2.21 -17.56 0.03
CA GLY A 28 3.06 -18.34 -0.85
C GLY A 28 2.98 -17.95 -2.30
N HIS A 29 2.53 -16.73 -2.57
CA HIS A 29 2.46 -16.22 -3.94
C HIS A 29 3.79 -15.58 -4.33
N GLU A 30 4.00 -15.49 -5.63
CA GLU A 30 5.20 -14.86 -6.15
C GLU A 30 5.18 -13.35 -5.88
N LEU A 31 6.31 -12.81 -5.46
CA LEU A 31 6.43 -11.38 -5.20
C LEU A 31 6.72 -10.67 -6.52
N SER A 32 5.71 -10.04 -7.07
CA SER A 32 5.80 -9.31 -8.33
C SER A 32 5.07 -7.99 -8.21
N ARG A 33 5.34 -7.10 -9.16
CA ARG A 33 4.66 -5.80 -9.18
C ARG A 33 3.16 -5.98 -9.34
N GLU A 34 2.76 -6.91 -10.18
CA GLU A 34 1.35 -7.20 -10.42
C GLU A 34 0.67 -7.74 -9.17
N ASN A 35 1.31 -8.66 -8.48
CA ASN A 35 0.74 -9.23 -7.26
C ASN A 35 0.69 -8.20 -6.15
N LEU A 36 1.67 -7.32 -6.07
CA LEU A 36 1.65 -6.21 -5.12
C LEU A 36 0.48 -5.28 -5.40
N ALA A 37 0.30 -4.90 -6.65
CA ALA A 37 -0.80 -4.02 -7.02
C ALA A 37 -2.15 -4.67 -6.71
N GLN A 38 -2.27 -5.95 -6.96
CA GLN A 38 -3.50 -6.70 -6.67
C GLN A 38 -3.77 -6.72 -5.17
N ALA A 39 -2.74 -6.96 -4.36
CA ALA A 39 -2.87 -6.96 -2.92
C ALA A 39 -3.29 -5.60 -2.40
N MET A 40 -2.73 -4.53 -2.97
CA MET A 40 -3.10 -3.17 -2.59
C MET A 40 -4.55 -2.87 -2.92
N LYS A 41 -5.01 -3.30 -4.08
CA LYS A 41 -6.41 -3.11 -4.47
C LYS A 41 -7.36 -3.82 -3.54
N THR A 42 -7.00 -5.03 -3.12
CA THR A 42 -7.80 -5.78 -2.15
C THR A 42 -7.90 -5.01 -0.84
N LYS A 43 -6.80 -4.44 -0.40
CA LYS A 43 -6.80 -3.64 0.83
C LYS A 43 -7.63 -2.38 0.67
N GLU A 44 -7.58 -1.73 -0.49
CA GLU A 44 -8.41 -0.56 -0.77
C GLU A 44 -9.90 -0.88 -0.62
N GLU A 45 -10.31 -2.01 -1.14
CA GLU A 45 -11.72 -2.40 -1.10
C GLU A 45 -12.23 -2.62 0.32
N LYS A 46 -11.35 -3.03 1.21
CA LYS A 46 -11.72 -3.31 2.60
C LYS A 46 -11.50 -2.13 3.53
N GLU A 47 -10.75 -1.14 3.11
CA GLU A 47 -10.39 -0.02 3.97
C GLU A 47 -11.51 1.00 4.04
N ARG A 48 -11.83 1.44 5.25
CA ARG A 48 -12.87 2.44 5.48
C ARG A 48 -12.31 3.80 5.87
N ASP A 49 -11.06 3.84 6.28
CA ASP A 49 -10.40 5.08 6.65
C ASP A 49 -9.93 5.76 5.37
N ASP A 50 -10.43 6.97 5.13
CA ASP A 50 -10.11 7.72 3.91
C ASP A 50 -8.62 7.97 3.76
N GLU A 51 -7.95 8.25 4.86
CA GLU A 51 -6.53 8.53 4.83
C GLU A 51 -5.72 7.31 4.42
N ARG A 52 -6.05 6.15 4.99
CA ARG A 52 -5.40 4.90 4.63
C ARG A 52 -5.71 4.50 3.20
N LEU A 53 -6.94 4.71 2.79
CA LEU A 53 -7.36 4.42 1.43
C LEU A 53 -6.54 5.23 0.44
N LEU A 54 -6.33 6.50 0.73
CA LEU A 54 -5.52 7.36 -0.11
C LEU A 54 -4.08 6.87 -0.20
N ASN A 55 -3.54 6.41 0.91
CA ASN A 55 -2.16 5.89 0.94
C ASN A 55 -2.04 4.60 0.12
N TYR A 56 -3.01 3.72 0.21
CA TYR A 56 -3.03 2.51 -0.61
C TYR A 56 -3.12 2.87 -2.10
N TRP A 57 -3.94 3.85 -2.42
CA TRP A 57 -4.08 4.30 -3.80
C TRP A 57 -2.78 4.86 -4.34
N LYS A 58 -2.09 5.68 -3.55
CA LYS A 58 -0.81 6.25 -3.93
C LYS A 58 0.24 5.14 -4.13
N ALA A 59 0.27 4.19 -3.22
CA ALA A 59 1.19 3.07 -3.32
C ALA A 59 0.93 2.25 -4.58
N CYS A 60 -0.32 2.02 -4.89
CA CYS A 60 -0.70 1.28 -6.09
C CYS A 60 -0.23 2.01 -7.35
N ASN A 61 -0.37 3.33 -7.39
CA ASN A 61 0.08 4.12 -8.52
C ASN A 61 1.58 4.08 -8.71
N MET A 62 2.33 3.94 -7.63
CA MET A 62 3.78 3.82 -7.72
C MET A 62 4.22 2.49 -8.34
N LEU A 63 3.36 1.50 -8.31
CA LEU A 63 3.66 0.17 -8.84
C LEU A 63 3.33 0.01 -10.32
N VAL A 64 2.58 0.93 -10.86
CA VAL A 64 2.10 0.81 -12.25
C VAL A 64 3.05 1.44 -13.26
#